data_a5217fc6b0035d984c3bdd7873511f63
#
_entry.id   a5217fc6b0035d984c3bdd7873511f63
#
_cell.length_a   1.000
_cell.length_b   1.000
_cell.length_c   1.000
_cell.angle_alpha   90.00
_cell.angle_beta   90.00
_cell.angle_gamma   90.00
#
_symmetry.space_group_name_H-M   'P 1'
#
loop_
_entity.id
_entity.type
_entity.pdbx_description
1 polymer ?
#
loop_
_entity_poly.entity_id
_entity_poly.type
_entity_poly.pdbx_seq_one_letter_code
_entity_poly.pdbx_strand_id
1 'polypeptide(L)' 'MYRFYVIIGSFRDIENARRNNIDLTRKGFTPVILENENGLFRISVGGYEDERAARARIANIRASYAEHRDVWLLIRRQ' A
#
# COMPACT_ATOMS: atom_id res chain seq x y z
N MET A 1 -13.97 -5.79 5.15
CA MET A 1 -12.74 -5.11 5.60
C MET A 1 -11.63 -6.15 5.69
N TYR A 2 -10.46 -5.81 5.16
CA TYR A 2 -9.34 -6.74 5.11
C TYR A 2 -8.49 -6.66 6.38
N ARG A 3 -7.77 -7.73 6.67
CA ARG A 3 -6.82 -7.77 7.79
C ARG A 3 -5.40 -7.44 7.37
N PHE A 4 -5.07 -7.70 6.11
CA PHE A 4 -3.70 -7.58 5.60
C PHE A 4 -3.68 -6.63 4.43
N TYR A 5 -2.84 -5.60 4.53
CA TYR A 5 -2.73 -4.59 3.48
C TYR A 5 -1.28 -4.49 3.01
N VAL A 6 -1.11 -4.37 1.70
CA VAL A 6 0.19 -4.13 1.11
C VAL A 6 0.38 -2.63 1.00
N ILE A 7 1.33 -2.09 1.76
CA ILE A 7 1.58 -0.65 1.85
C ILE A 7 2.78 -0.30 0.99
N ILE A 8 2.60 0.67 0.11
CA ILE A 8 3.61 1.07 -0.86
C ILE A 8 4.15 2.48 -0.61
N GLY A 9 3.49 3.25 0.24
CA GLY A 9 3.93 4.60 0.59
C GLY A 9 3.23 5.12 1.82
N SER A 10 3.84 6.12 2.46
CA SER A 10 3.26 6.81 3.62
C SER A 10 3.62 8.28 3.54
N PHE A 11 2.64 9.14 3.78
CA PHE A 11 2.81 10.59 3.66
C PHE A 11 2.13 11.30 4.83
N ARG A 12 2.72 12.40 5.26
CA ARG A 12 2.08 13.26 6.26
C ARG A 12 1.17 14.30 5.62
N ASP A 13 1.41 14.60 4.35
CA ASP A 13 0.66 15.60 3.58
C ASP A 13 -0.27 14.87 2.61
N ILE A 14 -1.57 15.16 2.71
CA ILE A 14 -2.58 14.51 1.85
C ILE A 14 -2.34 14.80 0.37
N GLU A 15 -1.82 15.98 0.03
CA GLU A 15 -1.57 16.31 -1.37
C GLU A 15 -0.45 15.46 -1.96
N ASN A 16 0.57 15.17 -1.16
CA ASN A 16 1.63 14.26 -1.58
C ASN A 16 1.09 12.83 -1.76
N ALA A 17 0.20 12.41 -0.87
CA ALA A 17 -0.44 11.10 -0.98
C ALA A 17 -1.28 11.01 -2.26
N ARG A 18 -2.03 12.07 -2.57
CA ARG A 18 -2.86 12.09 -3.78
C ARG A 18 -2.04 12.03 -5.05
N ARG A 19 -0.93 12.78 -5.11
CA ARG A 19 -0.04 12.73 -6.27
C ARG A 19 0.56 11.35 -6.47
N ASN A 20 0.98 10.72 -5.37
CA ASN A 20 1.50 9.37 -5.42
C ASN A 20 0.42 8.38 -5.89
N ASN A 21 -0.80 8.58 -5.43
CA ASN A 21 -1.95 7.78 -5.83
C ASN A 21 -2.17 7.82 -7.35
N ILE A 22 -2.08 9.02 -7.93
CA ILE A 22 -2.22 9.21 -9.37
C ILE A 22 -1.11 8.47 -10.11
N ASP A 23 0.13 8.61 -9.65
CA ASP A 23 1.28 7.96 -10.29
C ASP A 23 1.17 6.44 -10.25
N LEU A 24 0.73 5.90 -9.11
CA LEU A 24 0.54 4.46 -8.98
C LEU A 24 -0.58 3.93 -9.88
N THR A 25 -1.64 4.72 -10.01
CA THR A 25 -2.75 4.36 -10.90
C THR A 25 -2.26 4.28 -12.35
N ARG A 26 -1.40 5.21 -12.76
CA ARG A 26 -0.82 5.18 -14.11
C ARG A 26 0.07 3.96 -14.34
N LYS A 27 0.67 3.43 -13.29
CA LYS A 27 1.49 2.21 -13.37
C LYS A 27 0.66 0.93 -13.37
N GLY A 28 -0.65 1.05 -13.21
CA GLY A 28 -1.55 -0.10 -13.22
C GLY A 28 -1.96 -0.62 -11.86
N PHE A 29 -1.56 0.05 -10.78
CA PHE A 29 -2.03 -0.30 -9.45
C PHE A 29 -3.43 0.22 -9.20
N THR A 30 -4.08 -0.31 -8.17
CA THR A 30 -5.37 0.18 -7.68
C THR A 30 -5.16 0.69 -6.25
N PRO A 31 -4.57 1.90 -6.09
CA PRO A 31 -4.20 2.39 -4.77
C PRO A 31 -5.38 2.98 -4.01
N VAL A 32 -5.34 2.82 -2.69
CA VAL A 32 -6.31 3.40 -1.77
C VAL A 32 -5.54 4.11 -0.67
N ILE A 33 -5.98 5.31 -0.30
CA ILE A 33 -5.38 6.07 0.78
C ILE A 33 -6.05 5.66 2.08
N LEU A 34 -5.24 5.21 3.06
CA LEU A 34 -5.70 4.84 4.40
C LEU A 34 -5.10 5.82 5.38
N GLU A 35 -5.96 6.63 6.00
CA GLU A 35 -5.52 7.56 7.03
C GLU A 35 -5.49 6.83 8.38
N ASN A 36 -4.39 6.97 9.13
CA ASN A 36 -4.34 6.42 10.47
C ASN A 36 -4.62 7.54 11.50
N GLU A 37 -4.73 7.14 12.76
CA GLU A 37 -5.07 8.06 13.85
C GLU A 37 -3.99 9.09 14.16
N ASN A 38 -2.76 8.88 13.66
CA ASN A 38 -1.64 9.80 13.85
C ASN A 38 -1.47 10.77 12.69
N GLY A 39 -2.43 10.82 11.76
CA GLY A 39 -2.39 11.74 10.63
C GLY A 39 -1.48 11.30 9.50
N LEU A 40 -1.09 10.04 9.47
CA LEU A 40 -0.34 9.48 8.34
C LEU A 40 -1.31 8.96 7.28
N PHE A 41 -0.99 9.27 6.03
CA PHE A 41 -1.74 8.79 4.88
C PHE A 41 -0.94 7.67 4.21
N ARG A 42 -1.35 6.43 4.47
CA ARG A 42 -0.70 5.26 3.88
C ARG A 42 -1.36 4.90 2.57
N ILE A 43 -0.56 4.52 1.59
CA ILE A 43 -1.08 4.08 0.29
C ILE A 43 -1.07 2.56 0.26
N SER A 44 -2.25 1.96 0.13
CA SER A 44 -2.40 0.52 -0.01
C SER A 44 -2.64 0.17 -1.47
N VAL A 45 -1.97 -0.83 -1.98
CA VAL A 45 -2.20 -1.35 -3.33
C VAL A 45 -2.86 -2.73 -3.31
N GLY A 46 -3.31 -3.18 -2.14
CA GLY A 46 -4.08 -4.41 -2.05
C GLY A 46 -4.47 -4.73 -0.63
N GLY A 47 -5.67 -5.27 -0.45
CA GLY A 47 -6.16 -5.77 0.81
C GLY A 47 -6.46 -7.26 0.68
N TYR A 48 -6.13 -8.01 1.72
CA TYR A 48 -6.26 -9.47 1.70
C TYR A 48 -6.75 -9.97 3.06
N GLU A 49 -7.53 -11.03 3.04
CA GLU A 49 -7.91 -11.73 4.26
C GLU A 49 -6.90 -12.80 4.63
N ASP A 50 -6.10 -13.24 3.65
CA ASP A 50 -5.07 -14.26 3.82
C ASP A 50 -3.69 -13.61 3.79
N GLU A 51 -2.92 -13.81 4.84
CA GLU A 51 -1.57 -13.25 4.96
C GLU A 51 -0.65 -13.76 3.86
N ARG A 52 -0.79 -15.02 3.49
CA ARG A 52 0.06 -15.63 2.47
C ARG A 52 -0.14 -14.93 1.11
N ALA A 53 -1.38 -14.61 0.79
CA ALA A 53 -1.70 -13.89 -0.45
C ALA A 53 -1.09 -12.48 -0.44
N ALA A 54 -1.16 -11.79 0.70
CA ALA A 54 -0.57 -10.46 0.84
C ALA A 54 0.95 -10.51 0.67
N ARG A 55 1.61 -11.48 1.30
CA ARG A 55 3.06 -11.62 1.19
C ARG A 55 3.50 -12.01 -0.21
N ALA A 56 2.70 -12.81 -0.91
CA ALA A 56 2.98 -13.14 -2.31
C ALA A 56 2.92 -11.89 -3.18
N ARG A 57 1.96 -11.00 -2.93
CA ARG A 57 1.87 -9.74 -3.67
C ARG A 57 3.07 -8.84 -3.39
N ILE A 58 3.53 -8.78 -2.14
CA ILE A 58 4.72 -8.02 -1.77
C ILE A 58 5.94 -8.52 -2.54
N ALA A 59 6.14 -9.83 -2.56
CA ALA A 59 7.27 -10.43 -3.28
C ALA A 59 7.19 -10.11 -4.78
N ASN A 60 5.99 -10.16 -5.35
CA ASN A 60 5.76 -9.84 -6.75
C ASN A 60 6.12 -8.38 -7.06
N ILE A 61 5.67 -7.45 -6.22
CA ILE A 61 5.96 -6.03 -6.40
C ILE A 61 7.46 -5.77 -6.31
N ARG A 62 8.12 -6.36 -5.32
CA ARG A 62 9.57 -6.18 -5.14
C ARG A 62 10.36 -6.71 -6.34
N ALA A 63 9.89 -7.80 -6.95
CA ALA A 63 10.55 -8.38 -8.11
C ALA A 63 10.32 -7.57 -9.38
N SER A 64 9.14 -6.95 -9.51
CA SER A 64 8.73 -6.26 -10.74
C SER A 64 9.08 -4.78 -10.75
N TYR A 65 9.20 -4.15 -9.58
CA TYR A 65 9.41 -2.70 -9.45
C TYR A 65 10.56 -2.43 -8.50
N ALA A 66 11.73 -2.10 -9.06
CA ALA A 66 12.91 -1.81 -8.25
C ALA A 66 12.69 -0.62 -7.30
N GLU A 67 11.87 0.35 -7.73
CA GLU A 67 11.58 1.56 -6.97
C GLU A 67 10.63 1.31 -5.78
N HIS A 68 10.02 0.12 -5.69
CA HIS A 68 9.06 -0.22 -4.65
C HIS A 68 9.51 -1.40 -3.79
N ARG A 69 10.81 -1.51 -3.55
CA ARG A 69 11.37 -2.61 -2.76
C ARG A 69 11.04 -2.49 -1.28
N ASP A 70 10.63 -1.31 -0.84
CA ASP A 70 10.29 -1.03 0.55
C ASP A 70 8.81 -1.26 0.89
N VAL A 71 8.05 -1.88 -0.02
CA VAL A 71 6.66 -2.25 0.31
C VAL A 71 6.64 -3.16 1.53
N TRP A 72 5.61 -3.03 2.34
CA TRP A 72 5.52 -3.77 3.58
C TRP A 72 4.08 -4.19 3.90
N LEU A 73 3.95 -5.09 4.87
CA LEU A 73 2.67 -5.66 5.26
C LEU A 73 2.14 -4.94 6.48
N LEU A 74 0.94 -4.37 6.34
CA LEU A 74 0.20 -3.82 7.48
C LEU A 74 -0.82 -4.87 7.93
N ILE A 75 -0.74 -5.24 9.20
CA ILE A 75 -1.70 -6.16 9.79
C ILE A 75 -2.64 -5.35 10.66
N ARG A 76 -3.93 -5.37 10.33
CA ARG A 76 -4.95 -4.69 11.12
C ARG A 76 -5.61 -5.68 12.05
N ARG A 77 -5.59 -5.35 13.32
CA ARG A 77 -6.29 -6.12 14.35
C ARG A 77 -7.66 -5.49 14.58
N GLN A 78 -8.63 -6.34 14.78
CA GLN A 78 -9.99 -5.91 15.09
C GLN A 78 -10.25 -5.98 16.58
#